data_757cb91b28201b20910bdb4e45822fb5
#
_entry.id   757cb91b28201b20910bdb4e45822fb5
#
_cell.length_a   1.000
_cell.length_b   1.000
_cell.length_c   1.000
_cell.angle_alpha   90.00
_cell.angle_beta   90.00
_cell.angle_gamma   90.00
#
_symmetry.space_group_name_H-M   'P 1'
#
loop_
_entity.id
_entity.type
_entity.pdbx_description
1 polymer ?
#
loop_
_entity_poly.entity_id
_entity_poly.type
_entity_poly.pdbx_seq_one_letter_code
_entity_poly.pdbx_strand_id
1 'polypeptide(L)'
;MKRIWMALLLAVLAAPSFAVIGTVDEVPAATLLLPYFEVDLDSADGVTTLMSINNASATAVLAHVVIWTDLSIHILDFNVYLTGYDVQSINLRDILVDGNLPITASAGQDPTDTISPKGPSSQDINFASCAGQLPYDNPALDATYLDHVQSALTGQASVVFFGGKCSGIDHGDRIARGYITVDAVNNCAQDFPQDIGYFGAGGTGSATNQNVLWGDYFYVNPGQNFAQGETLVHIEADSTLGAGNYTFYHRYVSAANGEDNREGLGNVFAVRYINGGVFSGGSDLLTWRDSKYPELPFSCALAFPSHFPLGQEQVVVFDEEENYEVPEGCQISPCPPTEGIVPFPWEAQRTEVGSSELPTTFSFGWMFLNLNFSNGGLPQFDPLMQNWVSVVMDADGRFSVGFDAIQLGNVTDGDVTNNPTIDVF
;
A
#
# COMPACT_ATOMS: atom_id res chain seq x y z
N MET A 1 19.72 -53.99 -10.68
CA MET A 1 18.34 -53.54 -11.00
C MET A 1 17.58 -53.00 -9.80
N LYS A 2 17.47 -53.69 -8.65
CA LYS A 2 16.73 -53.16 -7.48
C LYS A 2 17.21 -51.79 -6.93
N ARG A 3 18.52 -51.49 -7.01
CA ARG A 3 19.08 -50.19 -6.54
C ARG A 3 18.78 -49.01 -7.48
N ILE A 4 18.60 -49.26 -8.77
CA ILE A 4 18.27 -48.25 -9.77
C ILE A 4 16.80 -47.84 -9.63
N TRP A 5 15.92 -48.79 -9.33
CA TRP A 5 14.50 -48.50 -9.07
C TRP A 5 14.27 -47.69 -7.80
N MET A 6 15.09 -47.92 -6.76
CA MET A 6 15.00 -47.15 -5.52
C MET A 6 15.52 -45.71 -5.68
N ALA A 7 16.52 -45.49 -6.54
CA ALA A 7 16.99 -44.14 -6.87
C ALA A 7 15.99 -43.38 -7.77
N LEU A 8 15.29 -44.06 -8.69
CA LEU A 8 14.23 -43.48 -9.49
C LEU A 8 13.00 -43.14 -8.63
N LEU A 9 12.65 -43.95 -7.66
CA LEU A 9 11.53 -43.66 -6.73
C LEU A 9 11.82 -42.45 -5.81
N LEU A 10 13.08 -42.30 -5.38
CA LEU A 10 13.51 -41.15 -4.61
C LEU A 10 13.58 -39.84 -5.44
N ALA A 11 13.87 -39.94 -6.74
CA ALA A 11 13.86 -38.79 -7.64
C ALA A 11 12.43 -38.32 -8.00
N VAL A 12 11.45 -39.22 -7.96
CA VAL A 12 10.03 -38.87 -8.19
C VAL A 12 9.36 -38.25 -6.94
N LEU A 13 9.97 -38.47 -5.75
CA LEU A 13 9.49 -37.85 -4.49
C LEU A 13 10.13 -36.49 -4.19
N ALA A 14 11.13 -36.08 -4.97
CA ALA A 14 11.58 -34.70 -5.02
C ALA A 14 10.68 -33.94 -6.01
N ALA A 15 9.40 -33.80 -5.69
CA ALA A 15 8.63 -32.71 -6.25
C ALA A 15 9.39 -31.41 -5.91
N PRO A 16 9.65 -30.52 -6.87
CA PRO A 16 10.10 -29.19 -6.51
C PRO A 16 9.06 -28.66 -5.52
N SER A 17 9.43 -28.49 -4.26
CA SER A 17 8.67 -27.59 -3.40
C SER A 17 8.93 -26.22 -4.02
N PHE A 18 8.01 -25.72 -4.81
CA PHE A 18 7.91 -24.30 -5.03
C PHE A 18 7.60 -23.74 -3.63
N ALA A 19 8.62 -23.21 -2.97
CA ALA A 19 8.36 -22.26 -1.92
C ALA A 19 7.67 -21.11 -2.67
N VAL A 20 6.40 -20.89 -2.40
CA VAL A 20 5.74 -19.67 -2.83
C VAL A 20 6.38 -18.59 -1.99
N ILE A 21 7.31 -17.86 -2.60
CA ILE A 21 7.85 -16.62 -2.09
C ILE A 21 6.71 -15.65 -2.36
N GLY A 22 6.03 -15.20 -1.31
CA GLY A 22 4.90 -14.29 -1.43
C GLY A 22 5.31 -12.88 -0.98
N THR A 23 4.37 -11.97 -0.95
CA THR A 23 4.54 -10.57 -0.50
C THR A 23 5.07 -10.42 0.94
N VAL A 24 5.23 -11.50 1.67
CA VAL A 24 5.87 -11.57 2.99
C VAL A 24 7.40 -11.58 2.88
N ASP A 25 7.95 -11.78 1.69
CA ASP A 25 9.40 -11.83 1.46
C ASP A 25 9.90 -10.50 0.91
N GLU A 26 10.97 -9.98 1.47
CA GLU A 26 11.60 -8.74 1.03
C GLU A 26 12.49 -8.99 -0.21
N VAL A 27 11.88 -9.34 -1.33
CA VAL A 27 12.55 -9.55 -2.61
C VAL A 27 12.13 -8.48 -3.62
N PRO A 28 12.94 -8.19 -4.66
CA PRO A 28 12.54 -7.23 -5.68
C PRO A 28 11.22 -7.62 -6.36
N ALA A 29 10.34 -6.68 -6.56
CA ALA A 29 8.97 -6.87 -7.02
C ALA A 29 8.65 -6.09 -8.29
N ALA A 30 7.51 -6.38 -8.90
CA ALA A 30 6.97 -5.64 -10.04
C ALA A 30 6.12 -4.44 -9.61
N THR A 31 5.63 -4.48 -8.38
CA THR A 31 4.85 -3.40 -7.75
C THR A 31 5.35 -3.18 -6.32
N LEU A 32 5.43 -1.90 -5.92
CA LEU A 32 5.67 -1.51 -4.54
C LEU A 32 4.44 -0.78 -3.99
N LEU A 33 4.11 -1.02 -2.72
CA LEU A 33 3.07 -0.30 -2.01
C LEU A 33 3.67 0.43 -0.81
N LEU A 34 3.50 1.76 -0.76
CA LEU A 34 3.59 2.54 0.46
C LEU A 34 2.20 2.53 1.09
N PRO A 35 1.96 1.75 2.15
CA PRO A 35 0.58 1.46 2.60
C PRO A 35 -0.12 2.65 3.24
N TYR A 36 0.63 3.63 3.72
CA TYR A 36 0.13 4.86 4.31
C TYR A 36 1.19 5.96 4.25
N PHE A 37 0.77 7.20 4.09
CA PHE A 37 1.64 8.36 4.25
C PHE A 37 0.93 9.51 4.96
N GLU A 38 1.73 10.37 5.58
CA GLU A 38 1.29 11.64 6.18
C GLU A 38 2.23 12.76 5.75
N VAL A 39 1.64 13.93 5.39
CA VAL A 39 2.38 15.16 5.16
C VAL A 39 1.60 16.33 5.74
N ASP A 40 2.18 17.02 6.73
CA ASP A 40 1.63 18.28 7.24
C ASP A 40 1.86 19.37 6.18
N LEU A 41 0.78 19.90 5.61
CA LEU A 41 0.84 20.89 4.53
C LEU A 41 1.16 22.30 5.03
N ASP A 42 1.01 22.58 6.32
CA ASP A 42 1.16 23.92 6.90
C ASP A 42 2.48 24.12 7.64
N SER A 43 3.05 23.07 8.23
CA SER A 43 4.26 23.16 9.06
C SER A 43 5.45 22.44 8.45
N ALA A 44 6.55 23.14 8.26
CA ALA A 44 7.82 22.53 7.82
C ALA A 44 8.43 21.60 8.88
N ASP A 45 8.13 21.82 10.16
CA ASP A 45 8.55 20.97 11.28
C ASP A 45 7.52 19.87 11.60
N GLY A 46 6.41 19.81 10.85
CA GLY A 46 5.38 18.77 10.95
C GLY A 46 5.79 17.46 10.28
N VAL A 47 4.92 16.47 10.34
CA VAL A 47 5.16 15.15 9.74
C VAL A 47 5.35 15.24 8.23
N THR A 48 6.30 14.47 7.72
CA THR A 48 6.45 14.17 6.29
C THR A 48 6.81 12.70 6.10
N THR A 49 6.51 12.18 4.92
CA THR A 49 6.92 10.84 4.51
C THR A 49 7.99 10.97 3.42
N LEU A 50 9.08 10.26 3.63
CA LEU A 50 10.14 10.05 2.66
C LEU A 50 10.01 8.64 2.10
N MET A 51 10.34 8.43 0.83
CA MET A 51 10.42 7.09 0.25
C MET A 51 11.58 6.98 -0.73
N SER A 52 12.02 5.76 -0.99
CA SER A 52 12.95 5.45 -2.07
C SER A 52 12.35 4.44 -3.04
N ILE A 53 12.68 4.58 -4.31
CA ILE A 53 12.39 3.59 -5.36
C ILE A 53 13.73 3.19 -5.96
N ASN A 54 14.03 1.90 -5.96
CA ASN A 54 15.33 1.39 -6.34
C ASN A 54 15.18 0.29 -7.40
N ASN A 55 16.12 0.25 -8.33
CA ASN A 55 16.21 -0.76 -9.36
C ASN A 55 17.26 -1.81 -8.98
N ALA A 56 16.84 -3.04 -8.71
CA ALA A 56 17.74 -4.14 -8.37
C ALA A 56 18.43 -4.78 -9.59
N SER A 57 18.07 -4.38 -10.80
CA SER A 57 18.61 -4.94 -12.04
C SER A 57 19.73 -4.10 -12.64
N ALA A 58 20.53 -4.70 -13.53
CA ALA A 58 21.54 -3.97 -14.30
C ALA A 58 20.95 -3.22 -15.51
N THR A 59 19.67 -3.37 -15.77
CA THR A 59 18.96 -2.78 -16.92
C THR A 59 18.10 -1.62 -16.43
N ALA A 60 18.03 -0.54 -17.20
CA ALA A 60 17.15 0.58 -16.88
C ALA A 60 15.66 0.17 -16.86
N VAL A 61 14.90 0.79 -15.97
CA VAL A 61 13.47 0.58 -15.79
C VAL A 61 12.75 1.92 -15.64
N LEU A 62 11.50 1.96 -16.05
CA LEU A 62 10.57 3.02 -15.68
C LEU A 62 9.71 2.54 -14.51
N ALA A 63 9.54 3.41 -13.53
CA ALA A 63 8.64 3.22 -12.41
C ALA A 63 7.49 4.23 -12.53
N HIS A 64 6.26 3.76 -12.57
CA HIS A 64 5.05 4.58 -12.59
C HIS A 64 4.52 4.73 -11.18
N VAL A 65 4.51 5.95 -10.67
CA VAL A 65 4.08 6.29 -9.30
C VAL A 65 2.68 6.84 -9.35
N VAL A 66 1.77 6.26 -8.59
CA VAL A 66 0.38 6.74 -8.44
C VAL A 66 0.12 7.07 -6.97
N ILE A 67 -0.35 8.29 -6.72
CA ILE A 67 -0.76 8.76 -5.39
C ILE A 67 -2.28 8.65 -5.27
N TRP A 68 -2.72 7.97 -4.22
CA TRP A 68 -4.12 7.68 -3.92
C TRP A 68 -4.53 8.37 -2.62
N THR A 69 -5.78 8.75 -2.52
CA THR A 69 -6.37 9.19 -1.24
C THR A 69 -6.57 8.00 -0.29
N ASP A 70 -6.94 8.28 0.94
CA ASP A 70 -7.33 7.28 1.96
C ASP A 70 -8.60 6.48 1.63
N LEU A 71 -9.29 6.85 0.55
CA LEU A 71 -10.44 6.16 -0.04
C LEU A 71 -10.16 5.61 -1.44
N SER A 72 -8.88 5.42 -1.81
CA SER A 72 -8.46 4.85 -3.09
C SER A 72 -8.93 5.58 -4.35
N ILE A 73 -9.05 6.89 -4.29
CA ILE A 73 -9.24 7.72 -5.47
C ILE A 73 -7.86 8.24 -5.90
N HIS A 74 -7.44 7.91 -7.11
CA HIS A 74 -6.17 8.39 -7.65
C HIS A 74 -6.24 9.90 -7.92
N ILE A 75 -5.14 10.60 -7.67
CA ILE A 75 -5.10 12.06 -7.75
C ILE A 75 -3.91 12.62 -8.50
N LEU A 76 -2.80 11.89 -8.53
CA LEU A 76 -1.57 12.30 -9.21
C LEU A 76 -0.81 11.05 -9.62
N ASP A 77 -0.32 11.04 -10.86
CA ASP A 77 0.61 10.06 -11.37
C ASP A 77 1.80 10.72 -12.06
N PHE A 78 2.95 10.07 -11.98
CA PHE A 78 4.16 10.50 -12.65
C PHE A 78 5.12 9.31 -12.85
N ASN A 79 6.10 9.49 -13.72
CA ASN A 79 7.03 8.42 -14.06
C ASN A 79 8.45 8.76 -13.63
N VAL A 80 9.18 7.77 -13.12
CA VAL A 80 10.57 7.87 -12.70
C VAL A 80 11.43 6.94 -13.56
N TYR A 81 12.47 7.48 -14.17
CA TYR A 81 13.47 6.70 -14.90
C TYR A 81 14.62 6.32 -13.97
N LEU A 82 14.89 5.03 -13.87
CA LEU A 82 15.97 4.46 -13.10
C LEU A 82 16.94 3.73 -14.01
N THR A 83 18.21 4.09 -13.98
CA THR A 83 19.27 3.31 -14.64
C THR A 83 19.52 2.00 -13.87
N GLY A 84 20.45 1.15 -14.36
CA GLY A 84 20.77 -0.08 -13.65
C GLY A 84 21.35 0.21 -12.25
N TYR A 85 20.79 -0.44 -11.22
CA TYR A 85 21.15 -0.29 -9.80
C TYR A 85 21.00 1.14 -9.26
N ASP A 86 20.09 1.89 -9.83
CA ASP A 86 19.80 3.28 -9.48
C ASP A 86 18.83 3.40 -8.31
N VAL A 87 18.81 4.57 -7.67
CA VAL A 87 17.92 4.93 -6.56
C VAL A 87 17.34 6.32 -6.78
N GLN A 88 16.01 6.43 -6.65
CA GLN A 88 15.30 7.70 -6.59
C GLN A 88 14.73 7.90 -5.20
N SER A 89 15.23 8.92 -4.49
CA SER A 89 14.65 9.38 -3.23
C SER A 89 13.56 10.41 -3.49
N ILE A 90 12.48 10.33 -2.76
CA ILE A 90 11.30 11.21 -2.86
C ILE A 90 10.94 11.68 -1.45
N ASN A 91 10.82 12.99 -1.29
CA ASN A 91 10.19 13.60 -0.12
C ASN A 91 8.77 14.04 -0.54
N LEU A 92 7.75 13.47 0.05
CA LEU A 92 6.38 13.80 -0.32
C LEU A 92 6.02 15.25 -0.04
N ARG A 93 6.70 15.94 0.90
CA ARG A 93 6.52 17.36 1.13
C ARG A 93 6.89 18.18 -0.11
N ASP A 94 7.99 17.84 -0.79
CA ASP A 94 8.43 18.57 -1.99
C ASP A 94 7.35 18.51 -3.09
N ILE A 95 6.62 17.38 -3.18
CA ILE A 95 5.53 17.20 -4.14
C ILE A 95 4.25 17.89 -3.65
N LEU A 96 3.83 17.61 -2.40
CA LEU A 96 2.50 17.98 -1.91
C LEU A 96 2.41 19.41 -1.37
N VAL A 97 3.52 20.02 -0.98
CA VAL A 97 3.58 21.40 -0.50
C VAL A 97 4.19 22.32 -1.55
N ASP A 98 5.33 21.94 -2.11
CA ASP A 98 6.08 22.79 -3.02
C ASP A 98 5.71 22.55 -4.50
N GLY A 99 5.00 21.47 -4.80
CA GLY A 99 4.60 21.09 -6.16
C GLY A 99 5.74 20.58 -7.01
N ASN A 100 6.89 20.22 -6.42
CA ASN A 100 8.07 19.79 -7.15
C ASN A 100 8.11 18.25 -7.26
N LEU A 101 8.00 17.74 -8.46
CA LEU A 101 8.17 16.32 -8.76
C LEU A 101 9.65 15.92 -8.76
N PRO A 102 9.99 14.63 -8.58
CA PRO A 102 11.36 14.17 -8.65
C PRO A 102 12.02 14.51 -9.98
N ILE A 103 13.27 14.97 -9.95
CA ILE A 103 14.03 15.20 -11.16
C ILE A 103 14.51 13.83 -11.69
N THR A 104 14.19 13.55 -12.95
CA THR A 104 14.57 12.32 -13.63
C THR A 104 15.02 12.64 -15.06
N ALA A 105 15.63 11.67 -15.76
CA ALA A 105 16.11 11.89 -17.12
C ALA A 105 14.95 12.18 -18.09
N SER A 106 15.05 13.24 -18.89
CA SER A 106 14.02 13.59 -19.86
C SER A 106 14.10 12.71 -21.11
N ALA A 107 12.94 12.23 -21.59
CA ALA A 107 12.80 11.39 -22.77
C ALA A 107 13.82 10.25 -22.85
N GLY A 108 14.22 9.69 -21.71
CA GLY A 108 15.18 8.61 -21.61
C GLY A 108 16.63 9.00 -21.89
N GLN A 109 16.94 10.27 -21.98
CA GLN A 109 18.28 10.76 -22.30
C GLN A 109 18.70 11.91 -21.36
N ASP A 110 19.85 11.78 -20.77
CA ASP A 110 20.54 12.88 -20.10
C ASP A 110 21.89 13.13 -20.80
N PRO A 111 21.93 13.95 -21.87
CA PRO A 111 23.16 14.17 -22.63
C PRO A 111 24.26 14.87 -21.81
N THR A 112 23.94 15.40 -20.65
CA THR A 112 24.89 16.08 -19.76
C THR A 112 25.39 15.17 -18.62
N ASP A 113 24.86 13.98 -18.49
CA ASP A 113 25.12 13.03 -17.37
C ASP A 113 24.94 13.67 -16.00
N THR A 114 23.95 14.52 -15.87
CA THR A 114 23.71 15.28 -14.63
C THR A 114 22.69 14.58 -13.74
N ILE A 115 21.65 14.03 -14.35
CA ILE A 115 20.55 13.34 -13.65
C ILE A 115 20.83 11.84 -13.55
N SER A 116 21.37 11.27 -14.63
CA SER A 116 21.71 9.85 -14.74
C SER A 116 23.19 9.72 -15.15
N PRO A 117 24.12 9.96 -14.21
CA PRO A 117 25.55 9.99 -14.51
C PRO A 117 26.05 8.64 -15.00
N LYS A 118 27.00 8.66 -15.96
CA LYS A 118 27.58 7.45 -16.52
C LYS A 118 28.38 6.67 -15.49
N GLY A 119 27.86 5.52 -15.16
CA GLY A 119 28.52 4.48 -14.39
C GLY A 119 28.59 3.18 -15.17
N PRO A 120 29.15 2.10 -14.59
CA PRO A 120 29.19 0.80 -15.26
C PRO A 120 27.82 0.25 -15.67
N SER A 121 26.75 0.65 -14.99
CA SER A 121 25.38 0.21 -15.20
C SER A 121 24.46 1.30 -15.76
N SER A 122 25.00 2.50 -16.06
CA SER A 122 24.23 3.56 -16.68
C SER A 122 23.82 3.16 -18.09
N GLN A 123 22.56 3.40 -18.44
CA GLN A 123 22.00 3.07 -19.75
C GLN A 123 21.15 4.22 -20.27
N ASP A 124 21.54 4.76 -21.43
CA ASP A 124 20.76 5.77 -22.14
C ASP A 124 19.65 5.09 -22.99
N ILE A 125 18.62 4.57 -22.33
CA ILE A 125 17.47 4.03 -23.03
C ILE A 125 16.50 5.16 -23.30
N ASN A 126 16.13 5.34 -24.59
CA ASN A 126 15.17 6.34 -25.00
C ASN A 126 13.74 5.82 -24.88
N PHE A 127 13.04 6.29 -23.87
CA PHE A 127 11.60 6.11 -23.75
C PHE A 127 10.86 7.28 -24.43
N ALA A 128 10.66 7.20 -25.72
CA ALA A 128 10.05 8.27 -26.50
C ALA A 128 8.64 8.66 -26.01
N SER A 129 7.94 7.74 -25.33
CA SER A 129 6.64 8.00 -24.69
C SER A 129 6.70 8.98 -23.52
N CYS A 130 7.88 9.25 -22.97
CA CYS A 130 8.04 10.16 -21.85
C CYS A 130 8.03 11.65 -22.25
N ALA A 131 8.19 11.96 -23.52
CA ALA A 131 8.10 13.34 -24.00
C ALA A 131 6.70 13.91 -23.72
N GLY A 132 6.63 15.05 -23.03
CA GLY A 132 5.38 15.70 -22.67
C GLY A 132 4.68 15.12 -21.42
N GLN A 133 5.24 14.09 -20.79
CA GLN A 133 4.71 13.47 -19.58
C GLN A 133 5.40 14.04 -18.32
N LEU A 134 4.70 14.03 -17.18
CA LEU A 134 5.31 14.40 -15.90
C LEU A 134 6.32 13.32 -15.47
N PRO A 135 7.48 13.73 -14.93
CA PRO A 135 8.01 15.10 -14.74
C PRO A 135 8.95 15.57 -15.86
N TYR A 136 9.03 14.90 -16.98
CA TYR A 136 10.09 15.04 -17.99
C TYR A 136 10.18 16.43 -18.62
N ASP A 137 9.05 17.05 -18.96
CA ASP A 137 9.03 18.37 -19.57
C ASP A 137 8.71 19.48 -18.55
N ASN A 138 8.05 19.14 -17.47
CA ASN A 138 7.69 20.06 -16.40
C ASN A 138 7.72 19.34 -15.04
N PRO A 139 8.79 19.48 -14.27
CA PRO A 139 8.88 18.84 -12.95
C PRO A 139 8.08 19.57 -11.86
N ALA A 140 7.39 20.67 -12.19
CA ALA A 140 6.59 21.42 -11.24
C ALA A 140 5.10 21.35 -11.59
N LEU A 141 4.29 21.04 -10.60
CA LEU A 141 2.82 21.14 -10.70
C LEU A 141 2.43 22.62 -10.75
N ASP A 142 1.47 22.95 -11.62
CA ASP A 142 0.90 24.29 -11.56
C ASP A 142 0.06 24.47 -10.29
N ALA A 143 -0.18 25.74 -9.91
CA ALA A 143 -0.86 26.05 -8.65
C ALA A 143 -2.29 25.47 -8.57
N THR A 144 -2.97 25.31 -9.73
CA THR A 144 -4.33 24.77 -9.79
C THR A 144 -4.32 23.26 -9.54
N TYR A 145 -3.31 22.58 -10.11
CA TYR A 145 -3.17 21.14 -9.91
C TYR A 145 -2.68 20.82 -8.49
N LEU A 146 -1.77 21.63 -7.95
CA LEU A 146 -1.34 21.51 -6.55
C LEU A 146 -2.51 21.69 -5.57
N ASP A 147 -3.37 22.70 -5.79
CA ASP A 147 -4.59 22.92 -4.99
C ASP A 147 -5.54 21.70 -5.07
N HIS A 148 -5.66 21.10 -6.26
CA HIS A 148 -6.41 19.85 -6.44
C HIS A 148 -5.85 18.72 -5.57
N VAL A 149 -4.55 18.46 -5.66
CA VAL A 149 -3.88 17.37 -4.90
C VAL A 149 -4.03 17.58 -3.41
N GLN A 150 -3.79 18.81 -2.91
CA GLN A 150 -3.94 19.15 -1.49
C GLN A 150 -5.38 19.01 -1.01
N SER A 151 -6.35 19.51 -1.79
CA SER A 151 -7.77 19.38 -1.47
C SER A 151 -8.22 17.93 -1.42
N ALA A 152 -7.81 17.13 -2.39
CA ALA A 152 -8.14 15.72 -2.48
C ALA A 152 -7.64 14.92 -1.27
N LEU A 153 -6.38 15.12 -0.88
CA LEU A 153 -5.71 14.39 0.22
C LEU A 153 -6.11 14.87 1.63
N THR A 154 -6.79 16.01 1.73
CA THR A 154 -7.33 16.51 3.00
C THR A 154 -8.86 16.40 3.09
N GLY A 155 -9.48 15.63 2.18
CA GLY A 155 -10.93 15.43 2.15
C GLY A 155 -11.75 16.65 1.76
N GLN A 156 -11.10 17.68 1.18
CA GLN A 156 -11.78 18.90 0.74
C GLN A 156 -12.26 18.77 -0.71
N ALA A 157 -13.21 19.64 -1.08
CA ALA A 157 -13.76 19.67 -2.43
C ALA A 157 -12.73 20.13 -3.47
N SER A 158 -12.45 19.30 -4.45
CA SER A 158 -11.68 19.71 -5.62
C SER A 158 -12.58 20.30 -6.71
N VAL A 159 -12.46 21.60 -6.95
CA VAL A 159 -13.37 22.31 -7.85
C VAL A 159 -13.04 22.02 -9.32
N VAL A 160 -11.77 22.10 -9.69
CA VAL A 160 -11.35 22.07 -11.10
C VAL A 160 -11.42 20.66 -11.69
N PHE A 161 -10.82 19.67 -11.01
CA PHE A 161 -10.69 18.32 -11.56
C PHE A 161 -11.86 17.41 -11.21
N PHE A 162 -12.44 17.55 -10.00
CA PHE A 162 -13.55 16.71 -9.57
C PHE A 162 -14.90 17.42 -9.55
N GLY A 163 -14.98 18.65 -10.11
CA GLY A 163 -16.25 19.38 -10.22
C GLY A 163 -16.89 19.70 -8.86
N GLY A 164 -16.10 19.97 -7.84
CA GLY A 164 -16.55 20.28 -6.48
C GLY A 164 -16.88 19.05 -5.62
N LYS A 165 -16.41 17.88 -6.00
CA LYS A 165 -16.53 16.64 -5.22
C LYS A 165 -15.31 16.43 -4.31
N CYS A 166 -15.50 15.62 -3.28
CA CYS A 166 -14.49 15.10 -2.38
C CYS A 166 -13.99 13.74 -2.83
N SER A 167 -12.79 13.35 -2.34
CA SER A 167 -12.13 12.09 -2.69
C SER A 167 -11.42 11.42 -1.52
N GLY A 168 -11.31 12.07 -0.38
CA GLY A 168 -10.72 11.59 0.87
C GLY A 168 -11.60 11.95 2.07
N ILE A 169 -11.18 11.53 3.24
CA ILE A 169 -11.82 11.85 4.51
C ILE A 169 -11.37 13.22 5.00
N ASP A 170 -12.33 14.06 5.41
CA ASP A 170 -12.06 15.32 6.08
C ASP A 170 -11.82 15.07 7.57
N HIS A 171 -10.56 15.00 7.96
CA HIS A 171 -10.12 14.85 9.36
C HIS A 171 -10.15 16.17 10.14
N GLY A 172 -10.51 17.29 9.49
CA GLY A 172 -10.57 18.62 10.11
C GLY A 172 -9.18 19.24 10.34
N ASP A 173 -8.14 18.72 9.73
CA ASP A 173 -6.77 19.22 9.78
C ASP A 173 -6.20 19.43 8.36
N ARG A 174 -4.93 19.84 8.28
CA ARG A 174 -4.21 20.07 7.04
C ARG A 174 -3.10 19.05 6.81
N ILE A 175 -3.30 17.81 7.27
CA ILE A 175 -2.40 16.70 7.01
C ILE A 175 -2.92 15.92 5.81
N ALA A 176 -2.14 15.88 4.75
CA ALA A 176 -2.41 15.04 3.58
C ALA A 176 -2.19 13.57 3.96
N ARG A 177 -3.17 12.72 3.63
CA ARG A 177 -3.15 11.27 3.92
C ARG A 177 -3.54 10.48 2.70
N GLY A 178 -2.95 9.30 2.58
CA GLY A 178 -3.24 8.38 1.49
C GLY A 178 -2.21 7.26 1.41
N TYR A 179 -2.09 6.66 0.25
CA TYR A 179 -1.10 5.62 -0.02
C TYR A 179 -0.52 5.79 -1.44
N ILE A 180 0.54 5.04 -1.75
CA ILE A 180 1.21 5.13 -3.05
C ILE A 180 1.44 3.72 -3.59
N THR A 181 1.16 3.53 -4.89
CA THR A 181 1.61 2.37 -5.65
C THR A 181 2.68 2.76 -6.65
N VAL A 182 3.63 1.87 -6.88
CA VAL A 182 4.71 2.06 -7.85
C VAL A 182 4.83 0.80 -8.71
N ASP A 183 4.53 0.91 -9.98
CA ASP A 183 4.59 -0.22 -10.91
C ASP A 183 5.80 -0.12 -11.84
N ALA A 184 6.48 -1.25 -12.10
CA ALA A 184 7.43 -1.35 -13.19
C ALA A 184 6.68 -1.27 -14.54
N VAL A 185 7.01 -0.28 -15.38
CA VAL A 185 6.33 -0.05 -16.65
C VAL A 185 7.29 -0.03 -17.84
N ASN A 186 6.77 -0.19 -19.04
CA ASN A 186 7.56 -0.18 -20.28
C ASN A 186 7.45 1.12 -21.06
N ASN A 187 6.57 2.03 -20.67
CA ASN A 187 6.36 3.34 -21.28
C ASN A 187 5.87 4.35 -20.26
N CYS A 188 6.17 5.62 -20.48
CA CYS A 188 5.53 6.70 -19.73
C CYS A 188 4.09 6.87 -20.25
N ALA A 189 3.14 6.58 -19.41
CA ALA A 189 1.73 6.78 -19.67
C ALA A 189 1.08 7.53 -18.51
N GLN A 190 -0.10 8.07 -18.76
CA GLN A 190 -1.00 8.59 -17.74
C GLN A 190 -2.10 7.58 -17.39
N ASP A 191 -1.87 6.32 -17.81
CA ASP A 191 -2.77 5.23 -17.54
C ASP A 191 -2.57 4.74 -16.10
N PHE A 192 -3.61 4.27 -15.46
CA PHE A 192 -3.57 3.66 -14.13
C PHE A 192 -4.29 2.30 -14.13
N PRO A 193 -4.22 1.53 -13.06
CA PRO A 193 -4.63 0.12 -13.02
C PRO A 193 -6.02 -0.21 -13.58
N GLN A 194 -6.96 0.74 -13.56
CA GLN A 194 -8.31 0.55 -14.12
C GLN A 194 -8.41 0.74 -15.62
N ASP A 195 -7.38 1.31 -16.28
CA ASP A 195 -7.44 1.62 -17.71
C ASP A 195 -7.18 0.41 -18.58
N ILE A 196 -7.87 0.37 -19.71
CA ILE A 196 -7.70 -0.70 -20.69
C ILE A 196 -6.29 -0.65 -21.26
N GLY A 197 -5.54 -1.75 -21.13
CA GLY A 197 -4.17 -1.85 -21.63
C GLY A 197 -3.11 -1.53 -20.60
N TYR A 198 -3.46 -1.08 -19.39
CA TYR A 198 -2.50 -0.96 -18.31
C TYR A 198 -1.89 -2.32 -17.99
N PHE A 199 -2.71 -3.34 -17.76
CA PHE A 199 -2.27 -4.73 -17.66
C PHE A 199 -2.53 -5.48 -18.94
N GLY A 200 -1.55 -6.29 -19.35
CA GLY A 200 -1.66 -7.20 -20.49
C GLY A 200 -1.17 -8.58 -20.11
N ALA A 201 -1.76 -9.62 -20.71
CA ALA A 201 -1.39 -11.01 -20.43
C ALA A 201 0.13 -11.20 -20.51
N GLY A 202 0.71 -11.76 -19.44
CA GLY A 202 2.16 -11.95 -19.32
C GLY A 202 2.98 -10.66 -19.23
N GLY A 203 2.42 -9.55 -18.76
CA GLY A 203 3.11 -8.29 -18.57
C GLY A 203 3.38 -7.50 -19.87
N THR A 204 2.49 -7.63 -20.85
CA THR A 204 2.61 -6.95 -22.16
C THR A 204 1.84 -5.63 -22.24
N GLY A 205 1.19 -5.21 -21.15
CA GLY A 205 0.53 -3.91 -21.01
C GLY A 205 1.52 -2.77 -20.77
N SER A 206 1.03 -1.61 -20.32
CA SER A 206 1.88 -0.52 -19.82
C SER A 206 2.69 -1.01 -18.61
N ALA A 207 2.05 -1.68 -17.65
CA ALA A 207 2.71 -2.36 -16.55
C ALA A 207 3.34 -3.69 -17.01
N THR A 208 4.54 -3.97 -16.48
CA THR A 208 5.32 -5.19 -16.78
C THR A 208 5.34 -6.15 -15.59
N ASN A 209 5.70 -7.41 -15.84
CA ASN A 209 5.91 -8.41 -14.78
C ASN A 209 7.40 -8.50 -14.35
N GLN A 210 8.16 -7.41 -14.45
CA GLN A 210 9.56 -7.39 -14.07
C GLN A 210 9.70 -7.17 -12.56
N ASN A 211 10.07 -8.20 -11.82
CA ASN A 211 10.37 -8.12 -10.40
C ASN A 211 11.77 -7.52 -10.20
N VAL A 212 11.88 -6.20 -10.28
CA VAL A 212 13.15 -5.46 -10.25
C VAL A 212 13.14 -4.26 -9.29
N LEU A 213 11.97 -3.87 -8.80
CA LEU A 213 11.82 -2.74 -7.90
C LEU A 213 11.93 -3.18 -6.43
N TRP A 214 12.58 -2.36 -5.62
CA TRP A 214 12.53 -2.46 -4.17
C TRP A 214 12.57 -1.04 -3.58
N GLY A 215 12.22 -0.88 -2.30
CA GLY A 215 12.23 0.44 -1.70
C GLY A 215 12.00 0.42 -0.20
N ASP A 216 12.15 1.58 0.38
CA ASP A 216 11.88 1.85 1.78
C ASP A 216 11.13 3.19 1.95
N TYR A 217 10.59 3.41 3.13
CA TYR A 217 9.98 4.68 3.48
C TYR A 217 10.26 5.05 4.94
N PHE A 218 10.13 6.34 5.24
CA PHE A 218 10.34 6.87 6.57
C PHE A 218 9.28 7.93 6.88
N TYR A 219 8.64 7.81 8.02
CA TYR A 219 7.92 8.92 8.62
C TYR A 219 8.90 9.76 9.43
N VAL A 220 8.91 11.06 9.20
CA VAL A 220 9.77 11.98 9.91
C VAL A 220 8.92 13.13 10.44
N ASN A 221 9.00 13.38 11.75
CA ASN A 221 8.36 14.52 12.39
C ASN A 221 9.40 15.26 13.26
N PRO A 222 10.10 16.25 12.69
CA PRO A 222 11.15 16.99 13.39
C PRO A 222 10.64 17.69 14.66
N GLY A 223 9.41 18.22 14.62
CA GLY A 223 8.80 18.91 15.77
C GLY A 223 8.56 18.00 16.97
N GLN A 224 8.38 16.70 16.74
CA GLN A 224 8.21 15.69 17.78
C GLN A 224 9.47 14.84 18.03
N ASN A 225 10.59 15.14 17.36
CA ASN A 225 11.79 14.30 17.38
C ASN A 225 11.47 12.81 17.09
N PHE A 226 10.61 12.59 16.11
CA PHE A 226 10.12 11.28 15.70
C PHE A 226 10.68 10.94 14.32
N ALA A 227 11.19 9.73 14.16
CA ALA A 227 11.50 9.13 12.86
C ALA A 227 11.39 7.61 12.96
N GLN A 228 10.71 7.01 11.99
CA GLN A 228 10.55 5.57 11.88
C GLN A 228 10.49 5.20 10.41
N GLY A 229 11.15 4.13 10.04
CA GLY A 229 11.18 3.63 8.67
C GLY A 229 10.90 2.14 8.60
N GLU A 230 10.43 1.72 7.43
CA GLU A 230 10.14 0.33 7.07
C GLU A 230 10.37 0.12 5.57
N THR A 231 10.43 -1.12 5.12
CA THR A 231 10.42 -1.43 3.68
C THR A 231 9.05 -1.15 3.08
N LEU A 232 9.01 -0.75 1.81
CA LEU A 232 7.78 -0.76 1.03
C LEU A 232 7.27 -2.20 0.94
N VAL A 233 5.97 -2.39 0.78
CA VAL A 233 5.42 -3.72 0.53
C VAL A 233 5.80 -4.15 -0.87
N HIS A 234 6.53 -5.24 -0.99
CA HIS A 234 7.01 -5.78 -2.26
C HIS A 234 5.99 -6.79 -2.80
N ILE A 235 5.41 -6.50 -3.95
CA ILE A 235 4.36 -7.31 -4.58
C ILE A 235 4.92 -7.89 -5.87
N GLU A 236 5.28 -9.18 -5.83
CA GLU A 236 5.83 -9.87 -6.99
C GLU A 236 4.78 -10.13 -8.05
N ALA A 237 5.21 -10.13 -9.30
CA ALA A 237 4.41 -10.67 -10.39
C ALA A 237 4.76 -12.15 -10.58
N ASP A 238 3.76 -13.01 -10.45
CA ASP A 238 3.85 -14.45 -10.73
C ASP A 238 3.07 -14.78 -12.00
N SER A 239 3.76 -15.29 -13.01
CA SER A 239 3.18 -15.66 -14.31
C SER A 239 2.20 -16.85 -14.22
N THR A 240 2.12 -17.55 -13.08
CA THR A 240 1.14 -18.61 -12.84
C THR A 240 -0.21 -18.06 -12.40
N LEU A 241 -0.26 -16.81 -11.92
CA LEU A 241 -1.48 -16.10 -11.57
C LEU A 241 -2.12 -15.57 -12.86
N GLY A 242 -3.18 -16.19 -13.32
CA GLY A 242 -3.91 -15.81 -14.53
C GLY A 242 -5.26 -15.16 -14.24
N ALA A 243 -6.00 -14.88 -15.30
CA ALA A 243 -7.35 -14.32 -15.19
C ALA A 243 -8.26 -15.20 -14.31
N GLY A 244 -8.85 -14.57 -13.29
CA GLY A 244 -9.74 -15.24 -12.33
C GLY A 244 -9.05 -15.65 -11.03
N ASN A 245 -7.73 -15.52 -10.91
CA ASN A 245 -7.04 -15.59 -9.64
C ASN A 245 -7.26 -14.30 -8.83
N TYR A 246 -6.98 -14.40 -7.55
CA TYR A 246 -7.00 -13.27 -6.66
C TYR A 246 -5.65 -12.57 -6.69
N THR A 247 -5.63 -11.33 -7.21
CA THR A 247 -4.42 -10.56 -7.45
C THR A 247 -4.51 -9.19 -6.79
N PHE A 248 -3.39 -8.50 -6.63
CA PHE A 248 -3.35 -7.20 -5.95
C PHE A 248 -4.29 -6.18 -6.58
N TYR A 249 -4.34 -6.11 -7.90
CA TYR A 249 -5.21 -5.17 -8.63
C TYR A 249 -6.54 -5.77 -9.08
N HIS A 250 -6.96 -6.91 -8.52
CA HIS A 250 -8.16 -7.63 -8.99
C HIS A 250 -9.42 -6.76 -9.07
N ARG A 251 -9.55 -5.73 -8.22
CA ARG A 251 -10.71 -4.82 -8.25
C ARG A 251 -10.77 -3.96 -9.52
N TYR A 252 -9.65 -3.75 -10.17
CA TYR A 252 -9.55 -2.98 -11.42
C TYR A 252 -9.49 -3.85 -12.65
N VAL A 253 -9.09 -5.12 -12.49
CA VAL A 253 -8.80 -6.03 -13.60
C VAL A 253 -9.94 -7.02 -13.78
N SER A 254 -10.40 -7.15 -15.01
CA SER A 254 -11.39 -8.15 -15.41
C SER A 254 -10.87 -8.93 -16.62
N ALA A 255 -11.50 -10.05 -16.93
CA ALA A 255 -11.16 -10.83 -18.14
C ALA A 255 -11.20 -10.02 -19.45
N ALA A 256 -11.80 -8.81 -19.42
CA ALA A 256 -11.91 -7.93 -20.57
C ALA A 256 -10.74 -6.95 -20.69
N ASN A 257 -10.07 -6.58 -19.59
CA ASN A 257 -9.03 -5.54 -19.56
C ASN A 257 -7.66 -6.02 -19.09
N GLY A 258 -7.41 -7.32 -19.00
CA GLY A 258 -6.07 -7.87 -18.83
C GLY A 258 -5.88 -8.77 -17.61
N GLU A 259 -4.62 -9.02 -17.28
CA GLU A 259 -4.17 -9.82 -16.14
C GLU A 259 -3.06 -9.07 -15.43
N ASP A 260 -3.18 -8.82 -14.13
CA ASP A 260 -2.13 -8.09 -13.41
C ASP A 260 -1.01 -8.99 -12.89
N ASN A 261 -1.23 -10.29 -12.76
CA ASN A 261 -0.27 -11.30 -12.28
C ASN A 261 0.40 -10.97 -10.93
N ARG A 262 -0.06 -9.95 -10.17
CA ARG A 262 0.49 -9.55 -8.89
C ARG A 262 -0.07 -10.42 -7.79
N GLU A 263 0.79 -10.85 -6.89
CA GLU A 263 0.36 -11.61 -5.72
C GLU A 263 -0.57 -10.77 -4.83
N GLY A 264 -1.58 -11.43 -4.26
CA GLY A 264 -2.50 -10.80 -3.33
C GLY A 264 -1.94 -10.71 -1.91
N LEU A 265 -2.34 -9.68 -1.17
CA LEU A 265 -1.97 -9.49 0.23
C LEU A 265 -2.88 -10.32 1.15
N GLY A 266 -2.42 -10.54 2.38
CA GLY A 266 -3.16 -11.27 3.40
C GLY A 266 -4.31 -10.47 4.03
N ASN A 267 -5.01 -11.12 4.95
CA ASN A 267 -6.17 -10.53 5.63
C ASN A 267 -6.20 -10.79 7.14
N VAL A 268 -5.32 -11.64 7.67
CA VAL A 268 -5.28 -11.99 9.10
C VAL A 268 -3.89 -11.75 9.65
N PHE A 269 -3.81 -11.01 10.76
CA PHE A 269 -2.55 -10.54 11.32
C PHE A 269 -2.46 -10.75 12.83
N ALA A 270 -1.23 -10.92 13.32
CA ALA A 270 -0.88 -10.75 14.72
C ALA A 270 -0.06 -9.46 14.87
N VAL A 271 -0.49 -8.60 15.76
CA VAL A 271 0.11 -7.28 15.98
C VAL A 271 0.50 -7.12 17.43
N ARG A 272 1.74 -6.75 17.70
CA ARG A 272 2.18 -6.40 19.05
C ARG A 272 1.95 -4.91 19.31
N TYR A 273 1.55 -4.55 20.53
CA TYR A 273 1.39 -3.17 20.97
C TYR A 273 1.97 -2.93 22.37
N ILE A 274 2.34 -1.69 22.63
CA ILE A 274 2.78 -1.21 23.95
C ILE A 274 2.26 0.22 24.14
N ASN A 275 1.42 0.42 25.16
CA ASN A 275 0.86 1.71 25.52
C ASN A 275 1.28 2.06 26.95
N GLY A 276 2.44 2.68 27.09
CA GLY A 276 2.92 3.09 28.39
C GLY A 276 4.38 2.75 28.69
N GLY A 277 4.83 2.99 29.90
CA GLY A 277 6.21 2.78 30.30
C GLY A 277 7.18 3.66 29.50
N VAL A 278 8.09 3.02 28.75
CA VAL A 278 9.04 3.72 27.88
C VAL A 278 8.41 4.21 26.59
N PHE A 279 7.29 3.63 26.16
CA PHE A 279 6.49 4.04 25.01
C PHE A 279 5.25 4.83 25.48
N SER A 280 5.50 5.99 26.08
CA SER A 280 4.45 6.84 26.66
C SER A 280 3.57 7.53 25.61
N GLY A 281 4.04 7.63 24.37
CA GLY A 281 3.25 8.07 23.21
C GLY A 281 2.35 6.97 22.64
N GLY A 282 2.51 5.71 23.08
CA GLY A 282 1.65 4.61 22.68
C GLY A 282 2.03 3.92 21.36
N SER A 283 1.10 3.13 20.88
CA SER A 283 1.22 2.40 19.61
C SER A 283 0.10 2.81 18.67
N ASP A 284 0.44 3.01 17.40
CA ASP A 284 -0.51 3.21 16.31
C ASP A 284 -0.40 2.07 15.32
N LEU A 285 -1.54 1.66 14.78
CA LEU A 285 -1.61 0.76 13.63
C LEU A 285 -1.79 1.59 12.37
N LEU A 286 -0.89 1.39 11.41
CA LEU A 286 -1.01 1.90 10.05
C LEU A 286 -1.57 0.78 9.20
N THR A 287 -2.73 1.00 8.60
CA THR A 287 -3.41 -0.03 7.81
C THR A 287 -3.66 0.43 6.39
N TRP A 288 -3.41 -0.47 5.45
CA TRP A 288 -3.93 -0.38 4.09
C TRP A 288 -4.93 -1.52 3.88
N ARG A 289 -6.05 -1.22 3.21
CA ARG A 289 -7.16 -2.16 3.01
C ARG A 289 -7.73 -2.00 1.60
N ASP A 290 -8.13 -3.08 1.00
CA ASP A 290 -8.82 -3.09 -0.30
C ASP A 290 -10.34 -3.12 -0.11
N SER A 291 -11.07 -2.10 -0.55
CA SER A 291 -12.54 -2.06 -0.51
C SER A 291 -13.21 -3.00 -1.51
N LYS A 292 -12.44 -3.64 -2.40
CA LYS A 292 -12.90 -4.49 -3.53
C LYS A 292 -13.58 -3.74 -4.68
N TYR A 293 -13.75 -2.45 -4.55
CA TYR A 293 -14.42 -1.62 -5.55
C TYR A 293 -13.54 -0.47 -6.01
N PRO A 294 -13.50 -0.18 -7.31
CA PRO A 294 -12.95 1.09 -7.79
C PRO A 294 -13.78 2.25 -7.26
N GLU A 295 -13.13 3.22 -6.62
CA GLU A 295 -13.81 4.37 -6.06
C GLU A 295 -13.74 5.58 -6.99
N LEU A 296 -14.75 6.44 -6.90
CA LEU A 296 -14.89 7.66 -7.69
C LEU A 296 -15.18 8.85 -6.77
N PRO A 297 -14.79 10.07 -7.18
CA PRO A 297 -15.12 11.29 -6.44
C PRO A 297 -16.61 11.39 -6.11
N PHE A 298 -16.92 11.69 -4.86
CA PHE A 298 -18.27 11.68 -4.31
C PHE A 298 -18.72 13.05 -3.82
N SER A 299 -20.01 13.22 -3.51
CA SER A 299 -20.52 14.48 -2.97
C SER A 299 -19.97 14.72 -1.57
N CYS A 300 -19.34 15.87 -1.33
CA CYS A 300 -18.87 16.29 -0.01
C CYS A 300 -19.97 16.44 1.06
N ALA A 301 -21.25 16.40 0.66
CA ALA A 301 -22.36 16.32 1.61
C ALA A 301 -22.49 14.91 2.25
N LEU A 302 -21.82 13.92 1.69
CA LEU A 302 -21.67 12.58 2.23
C LEU A 302 -20.31 12.53 2.96
N ALA A 303 -20.26 11.83 4.09
CA ALA A 303 -18.99 11.68 4.81
C ALA A 303 -18.01 10.76 4.05
N PHE A 304 -18.50 9.85 3.22
CA PHE A 304 -17.71 8.85 2.48
C PHE A 304 -18.56 8.18 1.37
N PRO A 305 -17.94 7.45 0.42
CA PRO A 305 -18.65 6.67 -0.60
C PRO A 305 -19.50 5.53 -0.02
N SER A 306 -20.36 4.95 -0.85
CA SER A 306 -21.36 3.95 -0.43
C SER A 306 -20.78 2.61 0.06
N HIS A 307 -19.53 2.30 -0.28
CA HIS A 307 -18.85 1.05 0.15
C HIS A 307 -18.16 1.16 1.51
N PHE A 308 -18.19 2.35 2.11
CA PHE A 308 -17.62 2.63 3.42
C PHE A 308 -18.70 2.85 4.49
N PRO A 309 -18.39 2.67 5.79
CA PRO A 309 -17.10 2.21 6.31
C PRO A 309 -16.83 0.72 6.03
N LEU A 310 -15.54 0.35 5.93
CA LEU A 310 -15.14 -1.05 5.82
C LEU A 310 -15.29 -1.72 7.18
N GLY A 311 -15.92 -2.90 7.22
CA GLY A 311 -16.00 -3.72 8.42
C GLY A 311 -14.76 -4.61 8.61
N GLN A 312 -14.76 -5.41 9.65
CA GLN A 312 -13.78 -6.48 9.92
C GLN A 312 -14.52 -7.73 10.42
N GLU A 313 -13.91 -8.89 10.23
CA GLU A 313 -14.45 -10.16 10.71
C GLU A 313 -14.24 -10.30 12.23
N GLN A 314 -13.03 -10.02 12.70
CA GLN A 314 -12.70 -10.15 14.12
C GLN A 314 -11.51 -9.29 14.53
N VAL A 315 -11.63 -8.61 15.67
CA VAL A 315 -10.53 -7.95 16.37
C VAL A 315 -10.55 -8.41 17.83
N VAL A 316 -9.43 -8.93 18.32
CA VAL A 316 -9.28 -9.34 19.72
C VAL A 316 -7.96 -8.81 20.25
N VAL A 317 -8.02 -8.14 21.38
CA VAL A 317 -6.85 -7.58 22.08
C VAL A 317 -6.53 -8.45 23.28
N PHE A 318 -5.28 -8.88 23.40
CA PHE A 318 -4.78 -9.69 24.50
C PHE A 318 -3.73 -8.92 25.30
N ASP A 319 -3.69 -9.15 26.61
CA ASP A 319 -2.57 -8.77 27.48
C ASP A 319 -1.52 -9.90 27.56
N GLU A 320 -0.47 -9.73 28.39
CA GLU A 320 0.56 -10.77 28.60
C GLU A 320 0.08 -11.92 29.54
N GLU A 321 -1.07 -11.77 30.18
CA GLU A 321 -1.64 -12.75 31.09
C GLU A 321 -2.78 -13.54 30.45
N GLU A 322 -2.91 -13.42 29.10
CA GLU A 322 -3.94 -14.10 28.29
C GLU A 322 -5.38 -13.60 28.57
N ASN A 323 -5.55 -12.48 29.27
CA ASN A 323 -6.84 -11.82 29.29
C ASN A 323 -7.12 -11.19 27.94
N TYR A 324 -8.41 -11.09 27.56
CA TYR A 324 -8.77 -10.53 26.28
C TYR A 324 -9.88 -9.48 26.38
N GLU A 325 -9.85 -8.56 25.43
CA GLU A 325 -10.91 -7.58 25.16
C GLU A 325 -11.29 -7.66 23.68
N VAL A 326 -12.58 -7.52 23.39
CA VAL A 326 -13.09 -7.40 22.03
C VAL A 326 -13.58 -5.97 21.86
N PRO A 327 -12.94 -5.16 21.00
CA PRO A 327 -13.30 -3.76 20.78
C PRO A 327 -14.67 -3.56 20.11
N GLU A 328 -15.53 -4.51 20.13
CA GLU A 328 -16.85 -4.44 19.54
C GLU A 328 -17.87 -3.91 20.55
N GLY A 329 -18.65 -2.92 20.13
CA GLY A 329 -19.78 -2.41 20.94
C GLY A 329 -20.91 -3.41 21.16
N CYS A 330 -20.74 -4.65 20.74
CA CYS A 330 -21.72 -5.71 20.85
C CYS A 330 -21.26 -6.81 21.83
N GLN A 331 -21.99 -6.98 22.91
CA GLN A 331 -21.71 -7.98 23.95
C GLN A 331 -22.43 -9.34 23.73
N ILE A 332 -23.12 -9.52 22.60
CA ILE A 332 -23.91 -10.75 22.31
C ILE A 332 -23.75 -11.12 20.83
N SER A 333 -23.14 -12.25 20.56
CA SER A 333 -23.02 -12.81 19.19
C SER A 333 -24.36 -13.48 18.74
N PRO A 334 -24.81 -13.30 17.47
CA PRO A 334 -24.21 -12.49 16.40
C PRO A 334 -24.55 -11.01 16.53
N CYS A 335 -23.55 -10.17 16.39
CA CYS A 335 -23.73 -8.71 16.39
C CYS A 335 -24.39 -8.24 15.09
N PRO A 336 -25.38 -7.32 15.17
CA PRO A 336 -25.84 -6.63 13.98
C PRO A 336 -24.69 -5.79 13.37
N PRO A 337 -24.47 -5.79 12.07
CA PRO A 337 -23.36 -5.07 11.43
C PRO A 337 -23.40 -3.55 11.57
N THR A 338 -24.35 -3.01 12.29
CA THR A 338 -24.60 -1.55 12.43
C THR A 338 -24.35 -0.99 13.84
N GLU A 339 -23.94 -1.80 14.82
CA GLU A 339 -23.82 -1.36 16.22
C GLU A 339 -22.42 -1.53 16.83
N GLY A 340 -21.43 -1.98 16.06
CA GLY A 340 -20.06 -2.19 16.53
C GLY A 340 -19.14 -0.99 16.28
N ILE A 341 -18.05 -0.89 17.06
CA ILE A 341 -16.92 -0.04 16.73
C ILE A 341 -16.25 -0.64 15.48
N VAL A 342 -15.94 0.20 14.50
CA VAL A 342 -15.21 -0.19 13.29
C VAL A 342 -13.83 0.47 13.36
N PRO A 343 -12.81 -0.24 13.89
CA PRO A 343 -11.49 0.35 14.11
C PRO A 343 -10.75 0.77 12.84
N PHE A 344 -11.09 0.14 11.72
CA PHE A 344 -10.36 0.33 10.47
C PHE A 344 -11.31 0.61 9.29
N PRO A 345 -12.06 1.74 9.33
CA PRO A 345 -13.14 2.01 8.38
C PRO A 345 -12.67 2.45 6.99
N TRP A 346 -11.40 2.84 6.80
CA TRP A 346 -10.88 3.43 5.57
C TRP A 346 -9.84 2.53 4.90
N GLU A 347 -9.49 2.82 3.65
CA GLU A 347 -8.49 2.02 2.93
C GLU A 347 -7.06 2.33 3.39
N ALA A 348 -6.74 3.58 3.70
CA ALA A 348 -5.45 3.92 4.29
C ALA A 348 -5.67 4.77 5.54
N GLN A 349 -5.19 4.31 6.68
CA GLN A 349 -5.42 5.02 7.94
C GLN A 349 -4.38 4.70 9.02
N ARG A 350 -4.33 5.60 10.01
CA ARG A 350 -3.61 5.45 11.28
C ARG A 350 -4.63 5.37 12.41
N THR A 351 -4.55 4.34 13.23
CA THR A 351 -5.46 4.10 14.36
C THR A 351 -4.66 3.92 15.65
N GLU A 352 -4.86 4.81 16.61
CA GLU A 352 -4.21 4.75 17.92
C GLU A 352 -4.81 3.63 18.77
N VAL A 353 -3.97 2.77 19.33
CA VAL A 353 -4.36 1.72 20.25
C VAL A 353 -4.73 2.33 21.59
N GLY A 354 -5.91 2.04 22.09
CA GLY A 354 -6.47 2.64 23.31
C GLY A 354 -7.34 3.87 23.04
N SER A 355 -7.49 4.30 21.78
CA SER A 355 -8.44 5.35 21.38
C SER A 355 -9.89 4.88 21.45
N SER A 356 -10.83 5.79 21.17
CA SER A 356 -12.25 5.43 21.04
C SER A 356 -12.55 4.53 19.84
N GLU A 357 -11.65 4.50 18.85
CA GLU A 357 -11.77 3.69 17.63
C GLU A 357 -11.21 2.28 17.83
N LEU A 358 -10.15 2.13 18.63
CA LEU A 358 -9.55 0.85 19.00
C LEU A 358 -9.33 0.77 20.50
N PRO A 359 -10.42 0.71 21.31
CA PRO A 359 -10.32 0.78 22.74
C PRO A 359 -9.72 -0.48 23.35
N THR A 360 -8.83 -0.28 24.32
CA THR A 360 -8.33 -1.30 25.22
C THR A 360 -7.91 -0.68 26.55
N THR A 361 -8.05 -1.43 27.64
CA THR A 361 -7.54 -1.05 28.95
C THR A 361 -6.15 -1.63 29.23
N PHE A 362 -5.66 -2.50 28.35
CA PHE A 362 -4.38 -3.15 28.50
C PHE A 362 -3.23 -2.23 28.06
N SER A 363 -2.14 -2.26 28.84
CA SER A 363 -0.96 -1.42 28.54
C SER A 363 -0.02 -2.05 27.52
N PHE A 364 -0.03 -3.37 27.37
CA PHE A 364 0.81 -4.09 26.41
C PHE A 364 0.29 -5.51 26.18
N GLY A 365 0.61 -6.06 25.03
CA GLY A 365 0.16 -7.37 24.61
C GLY A 365 0.23 -7.54 23.10
N TRP A 366 -0.73 -8.24 22.56
CA TRP A 366 -0.86 -8.42 21.11
C TRP A 366 -2.33 -8.41 20.68
N MET A 367 -2.57 -8.17 19.42
CA MET A 367 -3.90 -8.20 18.83
C MET A 367 -3.97 -9.25 17.73
N PHE A 368 -5.08 -9.96 17.70
CA PHE A 368 -5.52 -10.73 16.56
C PHE A 368 -6.42 -9.85 15.70
N LEU A 369 -6.06 -9.69 14.44
CA LEU A 369 -6.82 -8.89 13.48
C LEU A 369 -7.22 -9.80 12.31
N ASN A 370 -8.50 -10.06 12.14
CA ASN A 370 -9.06 -10.56 10.90
C ASN A 370 -9.79 -9.41 10.21
N LEU A 371 -9.09 -8.78 9.27
CA LEU A 371 -9.56 -7.60 8.56
C LEU A 371 -10.39 -7.96 7.32
N ASN A 372 -10.73 -9.22 7.14
CA ASN A 372 -11.67 -9.61 6.11
C ASN A 372 -13.02 -8.92 6.34
N PHE A 373 -13.67 -8.49 5.28
CA PHE A 373 -14.93 -7.77 5.37
C PHE A 373 -16.08 -8.66 4.98
N SER A 374 -16.86 -9.11 5.96
CA SER A 374 -18.12 -9.78 5.73
C SER A 374 -19.22 -8.74 5.48
N ASN A 375 -19.40 -8.36 4.24
CA ASN A 375 -20.57 -7.59 3.84
C ASN A 375 -21.70 -8.59 3.49
N GLY A 376 -22.53 -8.99 4.45
CA GLY A 376 -23.58 -10.01 4.33
C GLY A 376 -24.50 -9.97 3.10
N GLY A 377 -24.19 -9.14 2.12
CA GLY A 377 -24.88 -9.02 0.83
C GLY A 377 -24.21 -9.73 -0.35
N LEU A 378 -22.89 -9.99 -0.29
CA LEU A 378 -22.12 -10.58 -1.41
C LEU A 378 -21.08 -11.59 -0.91
N PRO A 379 -21.51 -12.72 -0.31
CA PRO A 379 -20.61 -13.68 0.34
C PRO A 379 -19.52 -14.26 -0.59
N GLN A 380 -19.73 -14.25 -1.91
CA GLN A 380 -18.73 -14.71 -2.87
C GLN A 380 -17.49 -13.79 -3.00
N PHE A 381 -17.54 -12.58 -2.44
CA PHE A 381 -16.43 -11.63 -2.45
C PHE A 381 -15.79 -11.43 -1.07
N ASP A 382 -16.46 -11.89 -0.01
CA ASP A 382 -16.02 -11.67 1.37
C ASP A 382 -14.63 -12.23 1.70
N PRO A 383 -14.24 -13.43 1.23
CA PRO A 383 -12.93 -13.98 1.56
C PRO A 383 -11.78 -13.35 0.78
N LEU A 384 -12.04 -12.34 -0.03
CA LEU A 384 -11.08 -11.79 -0.99
C LEU A 384 -10.58 -10.38 -0.65
N MET A 385 -10.70 -9.91 0.59
CA MET A 385 -10.08 -8.65 1.00
C MET A 385 -8.59 -8.80 1.21
N GLN A 386 -7.85 -7.80 0.74
CA GLN A 386 -6.43 -7.66 0.97
C GLN A 386 -6.19 -6.58 2.01
N ASN A 387 -5.17 -6.76 2.81
CA ASN A 387 -4.81 -5.76 3.81
C ASN A 387 -3.30 -5.79 4.03
N TRP A 388 -2.77 -4.69 4.56
CA TRP A 388 -1.44 -4.60 5.12
C TRP A 388 -1.52 -3.87 6.45
N VAL A 389 -0.72 -4.29 7.41
CA VAL A 389 -0.69 -3.69 8.74
C VAL A 389 0.76 -3.51 9.18
N SER A 390 1.11 -2.30 9.55
CA SER A 390 2.36 -2.00 10.24
C SER A 390 2.09 -1.27 11.54
N VAL A 391 3.08 -1.27 12.44
CA VAL A 391 2.98 -0.71 13.78
C VAL A 391 4.01 0.39 13.97
N VAL A 392 3.56 1.48 14.55
CA VAL A 392 4.42 2.55 15.03
C VAL A 392 4.29 2.65 16.54
N MET A 393 5.41 2.67 17.25
CA MET A 393 5.46 2.92 18.69
C MET A 393 6.25 4.18 18.97
N ASP A 394 5.69 5.08 19.76
CA ASP A 394 6.31 6.35 20.13
C ASP A 394 6.68 6.41 21.61
N ALA A 395 7.90 6.84 21.86
CA ALA A 395 8.42 7.09 23.21
C ALA A 395 8.40 8.59 23.55
N ASP A 396 7.45 9.36 23.03
CA ASP A 396 7.17 10.75 23.37
C ASP A 396 8.38 11.65 23.15
N GLY A 397 8.90 11.68 21.89
CA GLY A 397 10.04 12.47 21.47
C GLY A 397 11.42 11.97 21.93
N ARG A 398 11.50 10.77 22.53
CA ARG A 398 12.78 10.16 22.92
C ARG A 398 13.31 9.20 21.86
N PHE A 399 12.48 8.38 21.31
CA PHE A 399 12.73 7.44 20.20
C PHE A 399 11.39 6.88 19.68
N SER A 400 11.44 6.27 18.52
CA SER A 400 10.33 5.55 17.92
C SER A 400 10.81 4.18 17.40
N VAL A 401 9.87 3.27 17.21
CA VAL A 401 10.10 1.93 16.65
C VAL A 401 8.95 1.62 15.70
N GLY A 402 9.25 0.98 14.59
CA GLY A 402 8.25 0.45 13.67
C GLY A 402 8.56 -0.97 13.27
N PHE A 403 7.55 -1.71 12.88
CA PHE A 403 7.64 -3.05 12.32
C PHE A 403 6.33 -3.45 11.66
N ASP A 404 6.40 -4.40 10.73
CA ASP A 404 5.22 -4.97 10.13
C ASP A 404 4.53 -5.99 11.02
N ALA A 405 3.22 -6.10 10.88
CA ALA A 405 2.45 -7.14 11.53
C ALA A 405 2.81 -8.53 10.96
N ILE A 406 2.72 -9.54 11.81
CA ILE A 406 2.91 -10.93 11.37
C ILE A 406 1.63 -11.41 10.69
N GLN A 407 1.75 -11.80 9.43
CA GLN A 407 0.63 -12.38 8.69
C GLN A 407 0.35 -13.81 9.19
N LEU A 408 -0.89 -14.06 9.59
CA LEU A 408 -1.36 -15.37 10.09
C LEU A 408 -2.19 -16.13 9.06
N GLY A 409 -2.79 -15.45 8.12
CA GLY A 409 -3.60 -16.01 7.06
C GLY A 409 -3.25 -15.40 5.72
N ASN A 410 -3.12 -16.22 4.70
CA ASN A 410 -2.78 -15.81 3.35
C ASN A 410 -3.90 -16.21 2.39
N VAL A 411 -4.25 -15.31 1.46
CA VAL A 411 -5.12 -15.60 0.33
C VAL A 411 -4.24 -15.93 -0.88
N THR A 412 -3.30 -16.87 -0.74
CA THR A 412 -2.56 -17.38 -1.89
C THR A 412 -3.42 -18.36 -2.67
N ASP A 413 -3.37 -18.30 -3.99
CA ASP A 413 -3.99 -19.23 -4.94
C ASP A 413 -5.51 -19.32 -4.91
N GLY A 414 -6.21 -18.27 -4.43
CA GLY A 414 -7.66 -18.30 -4.33
C GLY A 414 -8.21 -19.31 -3.31
N ASP A 415 -7.35 -19.83 -2.44
CA ASP A 415 -7.76 -20.71 -1.35
C ASP A 415 -8.27 -19.87 -0.16
N VAL A 416 -9.56 -19.69 -0.15
CA VAL A 416 -10.32 -19.01 0.90
C VAL A 416 -10.39 -19.75 2.23
N THR A 417 -9.70 -20.86 2.36
CA THR A 417 -9.74 -21.69 3.59
C THR A 417 -8.88 -21.12 4.72
N ASN A 418 -8.08 -20.09 4.46
CA ASN A 418 -7.18 -19.45 5.43
C ASN A 418 -7.71 -18.13 5.99
N ASN A 419 -8.98 -18.09 6.36
CA ASN A 419 -9.59 -16.98 7.10
C ASN A 419 -9.90 -17.41 8.56
N PRO A 420 -8.88 -17.63 9.40
CA PRO A 420 -9.08 -18.11 10.75
C PRO A 420 -9.76 -17.07 11.61
N THR A 421 -10.71 -17.52 12.41
CA THR A 421 -11.18 -16.81 13.60
C THR A 421 -10.67 -17.54 14.83
N ILE A 422 -10.53 -16.82 15.93
CA ILE A 422 -10.19 -17.43 17.21
C ILE A 422 -11.41 -17.46 18.12
N ASP A 423 -11.59 -18.58 18.82
CA ASP A 423 -12.64 -18.71 19.81
C ASP A 423 -12.18 -18.00 21.11
N VAL A 424 -12.90 -16.94 21.47
CA VAL A 424 -12.74 -16.26 22.78
C VAL A 424 -13.96 -16.62 23.62
N PHE A 425 -13.73 -17.26 24.76
CA PHE A 425 -14.75 -17.80 25.65
C PHE A 425 -15.07 -16.87 26.80
#